data_bd1b7a236470f6ff75312bb18e261f7b
#
_entry.id   bd1b7a236470f6ff75312bb18e261f7b
#
_cell.length_a   1.000
_cell.length_b   1.000
_cell.length_c   1.000
_cell.angle_alpha   90.00
_cell.angle_beta   90.00
_cell.angle_gamma   90.00
#
_symmetry.space_group_name_H-M   'P 1'
#
loop_
_entity.id
_entity.type
_entity.pdbx_description
1 polymer ?
#
loop_
_entity_poly.entity_id
_entity_poly.type
_entity_poly.pdbx_seq_one_letter_code
_entity_poly.pdbx_strand_id
1 'polypeptide(L)'
;MYKRQPFDRLIINGIDLGAKGLYMGGAVLVLSIAVISLFYKEIKLATFDPVLAGVLGFSPAVIHYGLMSLVSLVAVTSFQSIGSILVIAFMIIPAMTAALWTRTLSGRLVLSCLLGTAGAVLGIIGAIVSDSSLAGMMAAVLGVFFIISLIFAPATGILAAFRQRKKQRFAFGRETLLQHLLFHAGTKEESRENALSTLSVHMKWPETFTRQICRSLLKDGYITERNGLLLPTEQGKAHNLFYRENVRT
;
A
#
# COMPACT_ATOMS: atom_id res chain seq x y z
N MET A 1 8.62 22.38 41.18
CA MET A 1 8.86 21.62 39.93
C MET A 1 8.92 20.16 40.30
N TYR A 2 7.77 19.44 40.18
CA TYR A 2 7.66 18.02 40.57
C TYR A 2 8.39 17.17 39.53
N LYS A 3 9.58 16.66 39.84
CA LYS A 3 10.25 15.64 39.01
C LYS A 3 9.40 14.36 39.09
N ARG A 4 8.53 14.11 38.11
CA ARG A 4 7.94 12.80 37.92
C ARG A 4 9.07 11.81 37.60
N GLN A 5 9.41 10.98 38.56
CA GLN A 5 10.34 9.89 38.35
C GLN A 5 9.64 8.85 37.48
N PRO A 6 10.25 8.40 36.36
CA PRO A 6 9.63 7.41 35.45
C PRO A 6 9.47 6.03 36.06
N PHE A 7 9.87 5.84 37.32
CA PHE A 7 9.82 4.56 38.06
C PHE A 7 9.08 4.73 39.38
N ASP A 8 7.80 5.21 39.34
CA ASP A 8 6.91 5.04 40.48
C ASP A 8 6.75 3.54 40.72
N ARG A 9 7.32 3.05 41.83
CA ARG A 9 7.23 1.65 42.23
C ARG A 9 5.85 1.37 42.85
N LEU A 10 5.20 0.33 42.37
CA LEU A 10 3.98 -0.20 43.00
C LEU A 10 4.37 -0.99 44.24
N ILE A 11 4.11 -0.42 45.41
CA ILE A 11 4.23 -1.10 46.69
C ILE A 11 2.81 -1.51 47.14
N ILE A 12 2.47 -2.78 47.07
CA ILE A 12 1.21 -3.32 47.60
C ILE A 12 1.57 -4.28 48.74
N ASN A 13 1.08 -4.01 49.93
CA ASN A 13 1.35 -4.77 51.15
C ASN A 13 2.85 -4.97 51.49
N GLY A 14 3.71 -3.98 51.21
CA GLY A 14 5.13 -4.08 51.51
C GLY A 14 5.97 -4.86 50.51
N ILE A 15 5.38 -5.37 49.44
CA ILE A 15 6.09 -6.06 48.34
C ILE A 15 6.31 -5.06 47.22
N ASP A 16 7.57 -4.83 46.85
CA ASP A 16 7.96 -4.00 45.75
C ASP A 16 7.74 -4.76 44.41
N LEU A 17 6.66 -4.45 43.75
CA LEU A 17 6.24 -5.08 42.48
C LEU A 17 6.93 -4.50 41.23
N GLY A 18 7.80 -3.51 41.37
CA GLY A 18 8.54 -2.88 40.28
C GLY A 18 7.82 -1.67 39.65
N ALA A 19 8.20 -1.31 38.44
CA ALA A 19 7.71 -0.10 37.77
C ALA A 19 6.22 -0.19 37.45
N LYS A 20 5.40 0.70 38.00
CA LYS A 20 3.94 0.81 37.77
C LYS A 20 3.58 0.84 36.29
N GLY A 21 4.38 1.51 35.47
CA GLY A 21 4.16 1.60 34.02
C GLY A 21 4.23 0.26 33.32
N LEU A 22 5.05 -0.71 33.79
CA LEU A 22 5.17 -2.04 33.21
C LEU A 22 3.89 -2.87 33.40
N TYR A 23 3.29 -2.81 34.60
CA TYR A 23 2.06 -3.54 34.90
C TYR A 23 0.85 -2.94 34.17
N MET A 24 0.74 -1.60 34.15
CA MET A 24 -0.33 -0.94 33.41
C MET A 24 -0.21 -1.20 31.91
N GLY A 25 0.99 -1.07 31.33
CA GLY A 25 1.23 -1.39 29.93
C GLY A 25 0.95 -2.85 29.59
N GLY A 26 1.39 -3.79 30.47
CA GLY A 26 1.12 -5.22 30.33
C GLY A 26 -0.37 -5.55 30.39
N ALA A 27 -1.12 -4.96 31.33
CA ALA A 27 -2.56 -5.15 31.43
C ALA A 27 -3.30 -4.67 30.19
N VAL A 28 -2.95 -3.47 29.71
CA VAL A 28 -3.54 -2.89 28.48
C VAL A 28 -3.17 -3.72 27.25
N LEU A 29 -1.94 -4.25 27.19
CA LEU A 29 -1.52 -5.14 26.10
C LEU A 29 -2.37 -6.43 26.07
N VAL A 30 -2.52 -7.10 27.22
CA VAL A 30 -3.32 -8.33 27.34
C VAL A 30 -4.78 -8.05 26.97
N LEU A 31 -5.35 -6.96 27.49
CA LEU A 31 -6.70 -6.53 27.15
C LEU A 31 -6.86 -6.31 25.65
N SER A 32 -5.92 -5.60 25.02
CA SER A 32 -5.96 -5.31 23.57
C SER A 32 -5.90 -6.59 22.75
N ILE A 33 -4.99 -7.51 23.09
CA ILE A 33 -4.88 -8.81 22.41
C ILE A 33 -6.17 -9.62 22.59
N ALA A 34 -6.73 -9.65 23.80
CA ALA A 34 -7.95 -10.37 24.08
C ALA A 34 -9.15 -9.84 23.28
N VAL A 35 -9.35 -8.51 23.28
CA VAL A 35 -10.44 -7.87 22.52
C VAL A 35 -10.27 -8.11 21.00
N ILE A 36 -9.09 -7.89 20.46
CA ILE A 36 -8.84 -8.08 19.02
C ILE A 36 -9.00 -9.55 18.63
N SER A 37 -8.52 -10.50 19.44
CA SER A 37 -8.62 -11.93 19.13
C SER A 37 -10.05 -12.44 19.23
N LEU A 38 -10.80 -12.00 20.25
CA LEU A 38 -12.19 -12.41 20.48
C LEU A 38 -13.12 -11.87 19.39
N PHE A 39 -12.97 -10.59 19.05
CA PHE A 39 -13.83 -9.91 18.09
C PHE A 39 -13.19 -9.78 16.69
N TYR A 40 -12.19 -10.62 16.38
CA TYR A 40 -11.46 -10.52 15.10
C TYR A 40 -12.37 -10.63 13.89
N LYS A 41 -13.35 -11.53 13.90
CA LYS A 41 -14.28 -11.77 12.79
C LYS A 41 -15.20 -10.56 12.58
N GLU A 42 -15.75 -10.03 13.65
CA GLU A 42 -16.66 -8.90 13.65
C GLU A 42 -15.93 -7.61 13.21
N ILE A 43 -14.72 -7.39 13.74
CA ILE A 43 -13.86 -6.27 13.35
C ILE A 43 -13.53 -6.35 11.86
N LYS A 44 -13.13 -7.54 11.38
CA LYS A 44 -12.82 -7.75 9.96
C LYS A 44 -14.03 -7.47 9.09
N LEU A 45 -15.20 -7.99 9.45
CA LEU A 45 -16.44 -7.80 8.70
C LEU A 45 -16.86 -6.32 8.67
N ALA A 46 -16.91 -5.66 9.81
CA ALA A 46 -17.28 -4.25 9.91
C ALA A 46 -16.31 -3.30 9.19
N THR A 47 -15.03 -3.67 9.09
CA THR A 47 -14.01 -2.84 8.42
C THR A 47 -14.08 -2.95 6.91
N PHE A 48 -14.34 -4.15 6.35
CA PHE A 48 -14.31 -4.39 4.90
C PHE A 48 -15.69 -4.27 4.24
N ASP A 49 -16.75 -4.65 4.95
CA ASP A 49 -18.12 -4.58 4.45
C ASP A 49 -19.10 -4.22 5.58
N PRO A 50 -19.23 -2.92 5.88
CA PRO A 50 -20.15 -2.46 6.92
C PRO A 50 -21.63 -2.71 6.60
N VAL A 51 -21.99 -2.80 5.30
CA VAL A 51 -23.36 -3.09 4.88
C VAL A 51 -23.70 -4.53 5.21
N LEU A 52 -22.85 -5.46 4.84
CA LEU A 52 -23.02 -6.87 5.17
C LEU A 52 -23.03 -7.12 6.67
N ALA A 53 -22.17 -6.42 7.42
CA ALA A 53 -22.18 -6.50 8.88
C ALA A 53 -23.54 -6.11 9.47
N GLY A 54 -24.15 -5.03 8.94
CA GLY A 54 -25.48 -4.58 9.35
C GLY A 54 -26.59 -5.62 9.05
N VAL A 55 -26.54 -6.24 7.88
CA VAL A 55 -27.51 -7.30 7.49
C VAL A 55 -27.38 -8.54 8.39
N LEU A 56 -26.17 -8.88 8.82
CA LEU A 56 -25.91 -9.99 9.74
C LEU A 56 -26.20 -9.67 11.22
N GLY A 57 -26.77 -8.49 11.52
CA GLY A 57 -27.16 -8.09 12.86
C GLY A 57 -26.06 -7.46 13.72
N PHE A 58 -24.87 -7.26 13.18
CA PHE A 58 -23.81 -6.52 13.86
C PHE A 58 -23.96 -5.02 13.63
N SER A 59 -23.73 -4.20 14.66
CA SER A 59 -23.70 -2.76 14.50
C SER A 59 -22.28 -2.27 14.19
N PRO A 60 -21.97 -1.84 12.94
CA PRO A 60 -20.65 -1.33 12.59
C PRO A 60 -20.23 -0.14 13.43
N ALA A 61 -21.19 0.70 13.85
CA ALA A 61 -20.94 1.84 14.71
C ALA A 61 -20.42 1.44 16.09
N VAL A 62 -21.03 0.44 16.73
CA VAL A 62 -20.59 -0.06 18.06
C VAL A 62 -19.18 -0.63 17.97
N ILE A 63 -18.88 -1.39 16.93
CA ILE A 63 -17.54 -1.95 16.71
C ILE A 63 -16.52 -0.83 16.51
N HIS A 64 -16.86 0.18 15.71
CA HIS A 64 -15.99 1.33 15.46
C HIS A 64 -15.69 2.12 16.74
N TYR A 65 -16.73 2.48 17.51
CA TYR A 65 -16.54 3.20 18.77
C TYR A 65 -15.81 2.36 19.82
N GLY A 66 -16.03 1.05 19.85
CA GLY A 66 -15.27 0.12 20.70
C GLY A 66 -13.79 0.11 20.39
N LEU A 67 -13.42 0.03 19.08
CA LEU A 67 -12.04 0.14 18.64
C LEU A 67 -11.42 1.49 18.98
N MET A 68 -12.14 2.61 18.74
CA MET A 68 -11.65 3.94 19.06
C MET A 68 -11.39 4.11 20.56
N SER A 69 -12.27 3.55 21.41
CA SER A 69 -12.09 3.57 22.88
C SER A 69 -10.85 2.76 23.28
N LEU A 70 -10.64 1.60 22.67
CA LEU A 70 -9.45 0.77 22.91
C LEU A 70 -8.16 1.50 22.52
N VAL A 71 -8.14 2.10 21.33
CA VAL A 71 -7.00 2.89 20.84
C VAL A 71 -6.70 4.06 21.76
N SER A 72 -7.74 4.77 22.22
CA SER A 72 -7.60 5.89 23.16
C SER A 72 -7.01 5.44 24.48
N LEU A 73 -7.46 4.30 25.01
CA LEU A 73 -6.93 3.73 26.26
C LEU A 73 -5.44 3.40 26.12
N VAL A 74 -5.05 2.72 25.02
CA VAL A 74 -3.65 2.40 24.71
C VAL A 74 -2.83 3.67 24.59
N ALA A 75 -3.30 4.68 23.86
CA ALA A 75 -2.59 5.92 23.64
C ALA A 75 -2.34 6.69 24.94
N VAL A 76 -3.37 6.88 25.76
CA VAL A 76 -3.26 7.61 27.05
C VAL A 76 -2.28 6.92 27.99
N THR A 77 -2.37 5.59 28.12
CA THR A 77 -1.45 4.81 28.95
C THR A 77 -0.01 4.90 28.46
N SER A 78 0.18 4.84 27.15
CA SER A 78 1.51 4.91 26.51
C SER A 78 2.12 6.31 26.61
N PHE A 79 1.33 7.39 26.48
CA PHE A 79 1.83 8.77 26.61
C PHE A 79 2.47 9.04 27.98
N GLN A 80 1.92 8.46 29.04
CA GLN A 80 2.46 8.60 30.37
C GLN A 80 3.82 7.92 30.55
N SER A 81 4.06 6.83 29.79
CA SER A 81 5.25 5.98 29.92
C SER A 81 6.43 6.43 29.05
N ILE A 82 6.16 6.74 27.77
CA ILE A 82 7.22 6.92 26.75
C ILE A 82 7.17 8.27 26.00
N GLY A 83 6.15 9.10 26.30
CA GLY A 83 5.98 10.41 25.68
C GLY A 83 5.17 10.38 24.38
N SER A 84 4.57 11.53 24.03
CA SER A 84 3.59 11.64 22.96
C SER A 84 4.18 11.40 21.55
N ILE A 85 5.39 11.92 21.28
CA ILE A 85 6.01 11.84 19.95
C ILE A 85 6.27 10.38 19.57
N LEU A 86 6.84 9.60 20.49
CA LEU A 86 7.17 8.21 20.24
C LEU A 86 5.91 7.34 20.08
N VAL A 87 4.88 7.59 20.89
CA VAL A 87 3.59 6.86 20.78
C VAL A 87 2.95 7.08 19.43
N ILE A 88 2.91 8.32 18.94
CA ILE A 88 2.35 8.64 17.62
C ILE A 88 3.14 7.92 16.52
N ALA A 89 4.47 7.92 16.61
CA ALA A 89 5.32 7.21 15.66
C ALA A 89 5.03 5.69 15.64
N PHE A 90 4.91 5.05 16.81
CA PHE A 90 4.59 3.61 16.91
C PHE A 90 3.18 3.26 16.48
N MET A 91 2.21 4.14 16.65
CA MET A 91 0.83 3.89 16.20
C MET A 91 0.70 3.95 14.68
N ILE A 92 1.40 4.89 14.03
CA ILE A 92 1.19 5.17 12.61
C ILE A 92 2.20 4.41 11.74
N ILE A 93 3.50 4.50 12.03
CA ILE A 93 4.54 4.06 11.10
C ILE A 93 4.52 2.55 10.85
N PRO A 94 4.50 1.66 11.86
CA PRO A 94 4.46 0.22 11.61
C PRO A 94 3.22 -0.23 10.87
N ALA A 95 2.05 0.37 11.20
CA ALA A 95 0.78 0.05 10.55
C ALA A 95 0.78 0.46 9.07
N MET A 96 1.25 1.66 8.75
CA MET A 96 1.37 2.14 7.37
C MET A 96 2.40 1.33 6.58
N THR A 97 3.53 0.99 7.20
CA THR A 97 4.55 0.14 6.59
C THR A 97 3.99 -1.25 6.24
N ALA A 98 3.28 -1.87 7.18
CA ALA A 98 2.63 -3.17 6.95
C ALA A 98 1.57 -3.11 5.85
N ALA A 99 0.81 -2.01 5.75
CA ALA A 99 -0.20 -1.82 4.71
C ALA A 99 0.39 -1.77 3.29
N LEU A 100 1.64 -1.33 3.13
CA LEU A 100 2.33 -1.33 1.84
C LEU A 100 2.67 -2.75 1.34
N TRP A 101 2.90 -3.69 2.26
CA TRP A 101 3.35 -5.05 1.94
C TRP A 101 2.22 -6.07 1.86
N THR A 102 1.13 -5.89 2.63
CA THR A 102 0.07 -6.87 2.76
C THR A 102 -1.31 -6.28 2.51
N ARG A 103 -2.18 -7.08 1.90
CA ARG A 103 -3.59 -6.71 1.64
C ARG A 103 -4.56 -7.32 2.64
N THR A 104 -4.12 -8.32 3.40
CA THR A 104 -4.96 -9.01 4.39
C THR A 104 -4.85 -8.36 5.76
N LEU A 105 -5.95 -8.29 6.52
CA LEU A 105 -5.97 -7.69 7.86
C LEU A 105 -5.02 -8.43 8.82
N SER A 106 -5.06 -9.77 8.84
CA SER A 106 -4.16 -10.57 9.67
C SER A 106 -2.68 -10.34 9.35
N GLY A 107 -2.34 -10.30 8.05
CA GLY A 107 -0.98 -10.00 7.62
C GLY A 107 -0.51 -8.62 8.06
N ARG A 108 -1.40 -7.60 7.98
CA ARG A 108 -1.08 -6.23 8.46
C ARG A 108 -0.83 -6.20 9.96
N LEU A 109 -1.67 -6.88 10.75
CA LEU A 109 -1.51 -6.94 12.22
C LEU A 109 -0.18 -7.61 12.60
N VAL A 110 0.10 -8.79 12.07
CA VAL A 110 1.34 -9.51 12.38
C VAL A 110 2.57 -8.72 11.93
N LEU A 111 2.57 -8.20 10.70
CA LEU A 111 3.72 -7.47 10.17
C LEU A 111 3.94 -6.14 10.91
N SER A 112 2.89 -5.41 11.30
CA SER A 112 3.02 -4.19 12.09
C SER A 112 3.60 -4.45 13.48
N CYS A 113 3.20 -5.56 14.15
CA CYS A 113 3.79 -5.98 15.42
C CYS A 113 5.29 -6.31 15.27
N LEU A 114 5.66 -7.06 14.23
CA LEU A 114 7.06 -7.41 13.96
C LEU A 114 7.91 -6.16 13.67
N LEU A 115 7.40 -5.25 12.83
CA LEU A 115 8.09 -3.99 12.51
C LEU A 115 8.21 -3.07 13.73
N GLY A 116 7.17 -2.98 14.54
CA GLY A 116 7.19 -2.21 15.78
C GLY A 116 8.22 -2.77 16.76
N THR A 117 8.23 -4.07 17.00
CA THR A 117 9.20 -4.74 17.87
C THR A 117 10.63 -4.58 17.34
N ALA A 118 10.86 -4.80 16.06
CA ALA A 118 12.17 -4.61 15.43
C ALA A 118 12.63 -3.15 15.54
N GLY A 119 11.74 -2.18 15.30
CA GLY A 119 12.01 -0.75 15.44
C GLY A 119 12.38 -0.36 16.88
N ALA A 120 11.71 -0.93 17.88
CA ALA A 120 12.05 -0.73 19.28
C ALA A 120 13.44 -1.26 19.60
N VAL A 121 13.72 -2.52 19.27
CA VAL A 121 15.02 -3.17 19.57
C VAL A 121 16.18 -2.44 18.87
N LEU A 122 16.06 -2.19 17.57
CA LEU A 122 17.11 -1.50 16.82
C LEU A 122 17.24 -0.03 17.24
N GLY A 123 16.15 0.61 17.62
CA GLY A 123 16.15 1.97 18.15
C GLY A 123 16.87 2.07 19.49
N ILE A 124 16.69 1.10 20.40
CA ILE A 124 17.43 1.03 21.67
C ILE A 124 18.93 0.85 21.42
N ILE A 125 19.29 -0.12 20.57
CA ILE A 125 20.71 -0.37 20.22
C ILE A 125 21.33 0.88 19.60
N GLY A 126 20.66 1.51 18.65
CA GLY A 126 21.12 2.73 18.01
C GLY A 126 21.28 3.90 18.98
N ALA A 127 20.37 4.07 19.94
CA ALA A 127 20.44 5.11 20.95
C ALA A 127 21.65 4.93 21.89
N ILE A 128 21.95 3.69 22.27
CA ILE A 128 23.11 3.36 23.12
C ILE A 128 24.42 3.63 22.37
N VAL A 129 24.49 3.23 21.09
CA VAL A 129 25.72 3.39 20.29
C VAL A 129 26.01 4.85 19.95
N SER A 130 24.97 5.66 19.69
CA SER A 130 25.11 7.07 19.29
C SER A 130 24.96 8.07 20.44
N ASP A 131 24.80 7.60 21.68
CA ASP A 131 24.58 8.42 22.88
C ASP A 131 23.48 9.48 22.68
N SER A 132 22.38 9.05 22.04
CA SER A 132 21.28 9.93 21.64
C SER A 132 19.98 9.61 22.39
N SER A 133 18.95 10.45 22.20
CA SER A 133 17.66 10.23 22.85
C SER A 133 17.00 8.94 22.38
N LEU A 134 16.58 8.10 23.32
CA LEU A 134 15.94 6.81 23.07
C LEU A 134 14.68 6.95 22.17
N ALA A 135 13.82 7.91 22.50
CA ALA A 135 12.61 8.15 21.74
C ALA A 135 12.88 8.63 20.31
N GLY A 136 13.85 9.54 20.14
CA GLY A 136 14.24 10.05 18.83
C GLY A 136 14.82 8.96 17.94
N MET A 137 15.71 8.12 18.48
CA MET A 137 16.32 7.03 17.71
C MET A 137 15.31 5.96 17.29
N MET A 138 14.40 5.54 18.20
CA MET A 138 13.34 4.60 17.84
C MET A 138 12.44 5.14 16.73
N ALA A 139 12.04 6.42 16.82
CA ALA A 139 11.24 7.05 15.79
C ALA A 139 11.98 7.16 14.45
N ALA A 140 13.28 7.47 14.47
CA ALA A 140 14.12 7.52 13.29
C ALA A 140 14.24 6.15 12.59
N VAL A 141 14.48 5.08 13.35
CA VAL A 141 14.57 3.71 12.82
C VAL A 141 13.25 3.30 12.16
N LEU A 142 12.10 3.58 12.81
CA LEU A 142 10.78 3.31 12.22
C LEU A 142 10.58 4.13 10.93
N GLY A 143 11.01 5.40 10.91
CA GLY A 143 10.96 6.24 9.72
C GLY A 143 11.79 5.66 8.56
N VAL A 144 12.99 5.15 8.84
CA VAL A 144 13.83 4.45 7.85
C VAL A 144 13.12 3.21 7.30
N PHE A 145 12.51 2.38 8.16
CA PHE A 145 11.72 1.23 7.71
C PHE A 145 10.58 1.62 6.78
N PHE A 146 9.90 2.72 7.10
CA PHE A 146 8.83 3.24 6.25
C PHE A 146 9.34 3.69 4.88
N ILE A 147 10.44 4.47 4.84
CA ILE A 147 11.02 4.98 3.58
C ILE A 147 11.49 3.81 2.70
N ILE A 148 12.19 2.83 3.27
CA ILE A 148 12.62 1.63 2.54
C ILE A 148 11.40 0.89 1.98
N SER A 149 10.38 0.68 2.81
CA SER A 149 9.14 0.01 2.39
C SER A 149 8.39 0.79 1.32
N LEU A 150 8.34 2.12 1.41
CA LEU A 150 7.70 2.97 0.42
C LEU A 150 8.37 2.85 -0.97
N ILE A 151 9.69 2.68 -1.01
CA ILE A 151 10.43 2.51 -2.26
C ILE A 151 10.24 1.09 -2.82
N PHE A 152 10.41 0.06 -1.98
CA PHE A 152 10.54 -1.33 -2.40
C PHE A 152 9.26 -2.17 -2.33
N ALA A 153 8.16 -1.67 -1.75
CA ALA A 153 6.93 -2.46 -1.61
C ALA A 153 6.41 -2.94 -2.97
N PRO A 154 6.13 -4.26 -3.13
CA PRO A 154 5.85 -4.86 -4.44
C PRO A 154 4.51 -4.45 -5.04
N ALA A 155 3.52 -4.11 -4.20
CA ALA A 155 2.16 -3.80 -4.65
C ALA A 155 1.85 -2.30 -4.74
N THR A 156 2.39 -1.50 -3.84
CA THR A 156 2.03 -0.08 -3.64
C THR A 156 3.24 0.84 -3.58
N GLY A 157 4.46 0.28 -3.65
CA GLY A 157 5.70 1.04 -3.62
C GLY A 157 5.86 1.94 -4.85
N ILE A 158 6.66 2.98 -4.70
CA ILE A 158 6.93 3.97 -5.77
C ILE A 158 7.47 3.27 -7.02
N LEU A 159 8.41 2.34 -6.86
CA LEU A 159 8.95 1.57 -7.98
C LEU A 159 7.88 0.72 -8.68
N ALA A 160 7.01 0.08 -7.91
CA ALA A 160 5.91 -0.72 -8.45
C ALA A 160 4.92 0.16 -9.22
N ALA A 161 4.56 1.32 -8.67
CA ALA A 161 3.68 2.29 -9.33
C ALA A 161 4.26 2.79 -10.66
N PHE A 162 5.56 3.11 -10.72
CA PHE A 162 6.22 3.50 -11.97
C PHE A 162 6.21 2.38 -13.01
N ARG A 163 6.53 1.13 -12.58
CA ARG A 163 6.49 -0.04 -13.48
C ARG A 163 5.08 -0.29 -14.01
N GLN A 164 4.08 -0.19 -13.14
CA GLN A 164 2.68 -0.40 -13.51
C GLN A 164 2.18 0.68 -14.48
N ARG A 165 2.48 1.96 -14.21
CA ARG A 165 2.16 3.07 -15.12
C ARG A 165 2.81 2.88 -16.50
N LYS A 166 4.08 2.45 -16.53
CA LYS A 166 4.77 2.17 -17.79
C LYS A 166 4.12 1.02 -18.56
N LYS A 167 3.74 -0.08 -17.86
CA LYS A 167 3.01 -1.21 -18.47
C LYS A 167 1.63 -0.79 -18.98
N GLN A 168 0.87 -0.04 -18.19
CA GLN A 168 -0.46 0.45 -18.59
C GLN A 168 -0.38 1.39 -19.78
N ARG A 169 0.57 2.35 -19.76
CA ARG A 169 0.81 3.26 -20.91
C ARG A 169 1.16 2.49 -22.17
N PHE A 170 1.98 1.44 -22.04
CA PHE A 170 2.36 0.60 -23.19
C PHE A 170 1.18 -0.22 -23.70
N ALA A 171 0.41 -0.86 -22.81
CA ALA A 171 -0.79 -1.60 -23.19
C ALA A 171 -1.83 -0.70 -23.87
N PHE A 172 -2.14 0.46 -23.26
CA PHE A 172 -3.03 1.44 -23.85
C PHE A 172 -2.56 1.93 -25.21
N GLY A 173 -1.25 2.19 -25.37
CA GLY A 173 -0.68 2.60 -26.64
C GLY A 173 -0.86 1.54 -27.73
N ARG A 174 -0.72 0.25 -27.40
CA ARG A 174 -0.96 -0.87 -28.35
C ARG A 174 -2.40 -0.87 -28.85
N GLU A 175 -3.36 -0.79 -27.92
CA GLU A 175 -4.78 -0.80 -28.28
C GLU A 175 -5.16 0.43 -29.09
N THR A 176 -4.67 1.60 -28.70
CA THR A 176 -4.92 2.86 -29.42
C THR A 176 -4.37 2.81 -30.84
N LEU A 177 -3.15 2.30 -31.01
CA LEU A 177 -2.56 2.19 -32.35
C LEU A 177 -3.32 1.18 -33.22
N LEU A 178 -3.65 0.01 -32.66
CA LEU A 178 -4.43 -1.01 -33.40
C LEU A 178 -5.81 -0.46 -33.81
N GLN A 179 -6.47 0.27 -32.91
CA GLN A 179 -7.75 0.89 -33.22
C GLN A 179 -7.63 1.99 -34.31
N HIS A 180 -6.57 2.80 -34.28
CA HIS A 180 -6.27 3.80 -35.30
C HIS A 180 -6.08 3.15 -36.68
N LEU A 181 -5.26 2.11 -36.75
CA LEU A 181 -5.01 1.37 -37.99
C LEU A 181 -6.29 0.71 -38.55
N LEU A 182 -7.12 0.17 -37.66
CA LEU A 182 -8.40 -0.44 -38.05
C LEU A 182 -9.42 0.61 -38.55
N PHE A 183 -9.42 1.81 -37.98
CA PHE A 183 -10.31 2.89 -38.36
C PHE A 183 -10.01 3.39 -39.77
N HIS A 184 -8.74 3.48 -40.15
CA HIS A 184 -8.30 3.97 -41.46
C HIS A 184 -8.15 2.86 -42.49
N ALA A 185 -8.22 1.57 -42.11
CA ALA A 185 -8.12 0.43 -43.02
C ALA A 185 -9.22 0.48 -44.12
N GLY A 186 -8.83 0.44 -45.40
CA GLY A 186 -9.72 0.51 -46.53
C GLY A 186 -10.26 1.92 -46.87
N THR A 187 -9.81 2.96 -46.20
CA THR A 187 -10.16 4.36 -46.54
C THR A 187 -9.16 4.98 -47.48
N LYS A 188 -9.56 6.07 -48.16
CA LYS A 188 -8.66 6.83 -49.06
C LYS A 188 -7.43 7.41 -48.33
N GLU A 189 -7.50 7.52 -47.02
CA GLU A 189 -6.46 8.08 -46.16
C GLU A 189 -5.50 7.01 -45.60
N GLU A 190 -5.73 5.74 -45.83
CA GLU A 190 -4.95 4.62 -45.32
C GLU A 190 -3.45 4.77 -45.61
N SER A 191 -3.08 5.15 -46.83
CA SER A 191 -1.69 5.29 -47.22
C SER A 191 -0.96 6.44 -46.52
N ARG A 192 -1.69 7.44 -46.04
CA ARG A 192 -1.15 8.57 -45.32
C ARG A 192 -1.15 8.39 -43.82
N GLU A 193 -2.23 7.87 -43.26
CA GLU A 193 -2.46 7.73 -41.84
C GLU A 193 -1.76 6.47 -41.24
N ASN A 194 -1.65 5.41 -42.03
CA ASN A 194 -1.03 4.15 -41.60
C ASN A 194 0.45 4.03 -41.98
N ALA A 195 1.06 5.09 -42.56
CA ALA A 195 2.47 5.08 -42.88
C ALA A 195 3.33 5.17 -41.62
N LEU A 196 4.34 4.31 -41.52
CA LEU A 196 5.24 4.26 -40.34
C LEU A 196 5.96 5.61 -40.10
N SER A 197 6.24 6.37 -41.16
CA SER A 197 6.92 7.66 -41.11
C SER A 197 6.07 8.80 -40.51
N THR A 198 4.75 8.77 -40.71
CA THR A 198 3.84 9.84 -40.28
C THR A 198 3.14 9.51 -38.95
N LEU A 199 3.14 8.23 -38.55
CA LEU A 199 2.40 7.71 -37.42
C LEU A 199 2.76 8.40 -36.09
N SER A 200 4.04 8.71 -35.86
CA SER A 200 4.48 9.40 -34.64
C SER A 200 3.93 10.83 -34.53
N VAL A 201 3.76 11.49 -35.66
CA VAL A 201 3.21 12.84 -35.75
C VAL A 201 1.70 12.84 -35.54
N HIS A 202 0.97 11.90 -36.17
CA HIS A 202 -0.48 11.78 -36.04
C HIS A 202 -0.88 11.40 -34.62
N MET A 203 -0.18 10.44 -33.99
CA MET A 203 -0.44 10.01 -32.63
C MET A 203 0.13 10.96 -31.56
N LYS A 204 0.92 11.97 -31.97
CA LYS A 204 1.63 12.88 -31.05
C LYS A 204 2.45 12.13 -29.99
N TRP A 205 3.05 11.01 -30.36
CA TRP A 205 3.88 10.20 -29.50
C TRP A 205 5.38 10.36 -29.82
N PRO A 206 6.27 10.15 -28.82
CA PRO A 206 7.69 10.08 -29.08
C PRO A 206 8.00 8.94 -30.06
N GLU A 207 8.87 9.18 -31.03
CA GLU A 207 9.22 8.21 -32.08
C GLU A 207 9.69 6.85 -31.51
N THR A 208 10.49 6.90 -30.45
CA THR A 208 10.97 5.69 -29.75
C THR A 208 9.83 4.85 -29.19
N PHE A 209 8.79 5.49 -28.66
CA PHE A 209 7.61 4.81 -28.11
C PHE A 209 6.76 4.21 -29.21
N THR A 210 6.52 4.95 -30.31
CA THR A 210 5.79 4.46 -31.47
C THR A 210 6.47 3.23 -32.06
N ARG A 211 7.80 3.28 -32.28
CA ARG A 211 8.58 2.13 -32.77
C ARG A 211 8.49 0.91 -31.85
N GLN A 212 8.52 1.11 -30.53
CA GLN A 212 8.38 -0.01 -29.58
C GLN A 212 6.99 -0.68 -29.67
N ILE A 213 5.93 0.11 -29.80
CA ILE A 213 4.57 -0.39 -29.97
C ILE A 213 4.41 -1.15 -31.27
N CYS A 214 4.86 -0.55 -32.40
CA CYS A 214 4.82 -1.21 -33.72
C CYS A 214 5.54 -2.55 -33.69
N ARG A 215 6.77 -2.61 -33.13
CA ARG A 215 7.52 -3.88 -33.01
C ARG A 215 6.78 -4.91 -32.18
N SER A 216 6.11 -4.50 -31.09
CA SER A 216 5.34 -5.42 -30.26
C SER A 216 4.14 -5.98 -31.02
N LEU A 217 3.37 -5.14 -31.73
CA LEU A 217 2.20 -5.55 -32.50
C LEU A 217 2.57 -6.43 -33.69
N LEU A 218 3.72 -6.15 -34.37
CA LEU A 218 4.27 -7.00 -35.42
C LEU A 218 4.68 -8.37 -34.88
N LYS A 219 5.36 -8.41 -33.72
CA LYS A 219 5.78 -9.67 -33.09
C LYS A 219 4.60 -10.54 -32.69
N ASP A 220 3.53 -9.93 -32.20
CA ASP A 220 2.32 -10.64 -31.77
C ASP A 220 1.38 -10.97 -32.94
N GLY A 221 1.73 -10.56 -34.18
CA GLY A 221 0.98 -10.86 -35.38
C GLY A 221 -0.33 -10.08 -35.55
N TYR A 222 -0.54 -9.02 -34.79
CA TYR A 222 -1.75 -8.18 -34.90
C TYR A 222 -1.71 -7.19 -36.06
N ILE A 223 -0.52 -6.83 -36.50
CA ILE A 223 -0.31 -6.00 -37.69
C ILE A 223 0.76 -6.59 -38.58
N THR A 224 0.75 -6.23 -39.86
CA THR A 224 1.80 -6.58 -40.82
C THR A 224 2.29 -5.31 -41.49
N GLU A 225 3.55 -5.30 -41.93
CA GLU A 225 4.15 -4.19 -42.67
C GLU A 225 4.28 -4.58 -44.14
N ARG A 226 3.72 -3.76 -45.04
CA ARG A 226 3.87 -3.90 -46.50
C ARG A 226 4.17 -2.53 -47.10
N ASN A 227 5.31 -2.43 -47.77
CA ASN A 227 5.75 -1.19 -48.45
C ASN A 227 5.77 0.06 -47.54
N GLY A 228 6.15 -0.09 -46.22
CA GLY A 228 6.17 1.02 -45.27
C GLY A 228 4.80 1.38 -44.68
N LEU A 229 3.74 0.63 -45.04
CA LEU A 229 2.39 0.75 -44.50
C LEU A 229 2.14 -0.33 -43.46
N LEU A 230 1.53 0.04 -42.33
CA LEU A 230 1.09 -0.88 -41.31
C LEU A 230 -0.37 -1.27 -41.55
N LEU A 231 -0.61 -2.56 -41.74
CA LEU A 231 -1.93 -3.11 -42.01
C LEU A 231 -2.36 -4.04 -40.87
N PRO A 232 -3.59 -3.89 -40.36
CA PRO A 232 -4.13 -4.82 -39.34
C PRO A 232 -4.37 -6.20 -39.94
N THR A 233 -4.01 -7.26 -39.21
CA THR A 233 -4.32 -8.64 -39.58
C THR A 233 -5.72 -9.04 -39.11
N GLU A 234 -6.22 -10.21 -39.58
CA GLU A 234 -7.50 -10.77 -39.06
C GLU A 234 -7.43 -11.06 -37.56
N GLN A 235 -6.25 -11.47 -37.05
CA GLN A 235 -6.04 -11.62 -35.59
C GLN A 235 -6.11 -10.30 -34.86
N GLY A 236 -5.58 -9.21 -35.43
CA GLY A 236 -5.71 -7.88 -34.87
C GLY A 236 -7.14 -7.36 -34.82
N LYS A 237 -7.94 -7.63 -35.86
CA LYS A 237 -9.36 -7.30 -35.87
C LYS A 237 -10.14 -8.02 -34.78
N ALA A 238 -9.95 -9.35 -34.67
CA ALA A 238 -10.60 -10.17 -33.65
C ALA A 238 -10.22 -9.73 -32.22
N HIS A 239 -8.93 -9.42 -31.99
CA HIS A 239 -8.46 -8.92 -30.68
C HIS A 239 -9.12 -7.58 -30.29
N ASN A 240 -9.22 -6.64 -31.22
CA ASN A 240 -9.84 -5.34 -30.94
C ASN A 240 -11.34 -5.47 -30.66
N LEU A 241 -12.08 -6.34 -31.34
CA LEU A 241 -13.49 -6.62 -31.05
C LEU A 241 -13.68 -7.15 -29.63
N PHE A 242 -12.89 -8.15 -29.24
CA PHE A 242 -12.91 -8.71 -27.89
C PHE A 242 -12.60 -7.66 -26.81
N TYR A 243 -11.62 -6.79 -27.04
CA TYR A 243 -11.25 -5.73 -26.11
C TYR A 243 -12.39 -4.70 -25.94
N ARG A 244 -13.07 -4.30 -27.02
CA ARG A 244 -14.19 -3.36 -26.97
C ARG A 244 -15.40 -3.90 -26.23
N GLU A 245 -15.68 -5.18 -26.30
CA GLU A 245 -16.76 -5.83 -25.55
C GLU A 245 -16.47 -5.83 -24.05
N ASN A 246 -15.23 -6.17 -23.65
CA ASN A 246 -14.84 -6.25 -22.23
C ASN A 246 -14.64 -4.89 -21.54
N VAL A 247 -14.47 -3.79 -22.26
CA VAL A 247 -14.35 -2.43 -21.69
C VAL A 247 -15.73 -1.76 -21.51
N ARG A 248 -16.79 -2.29 -22.14
CA ARG A 248 -18.16 -1.76 -22.02
C ARG A 248 -18.98 -2.37 -20.89
N THR A 249 -18.49 -3.46 -20.25
CA THR A 249 -19.07 -4.07 -19.06
C THR A 249 -18.35 -3.62 -17.81
#